data_cfa9ba878be560f91e30fc6ed26959b5
#
_entry.id   cfa9ba878be560f91e30fc6ed26959b5
#
_cell.length_a   1.000
_cell.length_b   1.000
_cell.length_c   1.000
_cell.angle_alpha   90.00
_cell.angle_beta   90.00
_cell.angle_gamma   90.00
#
_symmetry.space_group_name_H-M   'P 1'
#
loop_
_entity.id
_entity.type
_entity.pdbx_description
1 polymer ?
#
loop_
_entity_poly.entity_id
_entity_poly.type
_entity_poly.pdbx_seq_one_letter_code
_entity_poly.pdbx_strand_id
1 'polypeptide(L)'
;MTVRPSLATGAAPAAACAQRRVLVDAHVHLHACFELRTFLDSAAANFRRAAEHIGLPGDTLGCLCLVDFGPRLAFVELRERAGAEVCDGWTVGTLDEESSLCLTRTDGARLLLLAGQQIHTGDGLEVLALATTQRFQDGVGLEATVDRVLAAGALAAVPWGFGKWWLGRGRRVARLIERAPPGLFLGDNAGRPEPGPRSGLFDLAAERGVRVLPGTDPLPFRRSAALPGRYGFVLPDGLDPRRPAEGLRRVLLAATAQPRIFGRRARPLRFLRDQTMMNLKKYVGGLAA
;
A
#
# COMPACT_ATOMS: atom_id res chain seq x y z
N MET A 1 25.38 43.64 26.20
CA MET A 1 25.81 42.40 25.53
C MET A 1 24.94 41.29 26.03
N THR A 2 23.92 40.95 25.25
CA THR A 2 22.93 39.91 25.60
C THR A 2 23.17 38.70 24.69
N VAL A 3 23.66 37.62 25.30
CA VAL A 3 23.95 36.35 24.61
C VAL A 3 22.62 35.64 24.40
N ARG A 4 22.24 35.38 23.14
CA ARG A 4 21.10 34.50 22.76
C ARG A 4 21.52 33.03 22.90
N PRO A 5 20.72 32.17 23.51
CA PRO A 5 20.99 30.73 23.47
C PRO A 5 20.70 30.17 22.08
N SER A 6 21.68 29.47 21.53
CA SER A 6 21.56 28.65 20.29
C SER A 6 20.63 27.47 20.54
N LEU A 7 19.55 27.41 19.81
CA LEU A 7 18.69 26.21 19.72
C LEU A 7 19.46 25.12 18.96
N ALA A 8 19.96 24.15 19.70
CA ALA A 8 20.51 22.91 19.12
C ALA A 8 19.38 22.13 18.47
N THR A 9 19.34 22.09 17.15
CA THR A 9 18.55 21.16 16.35
C THR A 9 19.09 19.76 16.59
N GLY A 10 18.45 19.03 17.49
CA GLY A 10 18.71 17.61 17.73
C GLY A 10 18.32 16.77 16.51
N ALA A 11 19.23 16.58 15.55
CA ALA A 11 19.13 15.57 14.53
C ALA A 11 19.24 14.20 15.20
N ALA A 12 18.16 13.45 15.28
CA ALA A 12 18.17 12.05 15.70
C ALA A 12 19.12 11.24 14.81
N PRO A 13 19.91 10.31 15.36
CA PRO A 13 20.98 9.64 14.63
C PRO A 13 20.43 8.79 13.48
N ALA A 14 20.72 9.19 12.26
CA ALA A 14 20.38 8.49 11.01
C ALA A 14 21.02 7.10 10.87
N ALA A 15 22.04 6.79 11.68
CA ALA A 15 22.85 5.58 11.56
C ALA A 15 22.17 4.27 12.01
N ALA A 16 21.13 4.32 12.86
CA ALA A 16 20.50 3.13 13.43
C ALA A 16 19.40 2.51 12.54
N CYS A 17 19.07 3.11 11.41
CA CYS A 17 17.94 2.69 10.57
C CYS A 17 18.32 1.86 9.32
N ALA A 18 19.60 1.81 8.95
CA ALA A 18 20.07 1.25 7.67
C ALA A 18 19.95 -0.28 7.56
N GLN A 19 19.64 -1.01 8.62
CA GLN A 19 19.53 -2.48 8.62
C GLN A 19 18.17 -3.04 9.08
N ARG A 20 17.19 -2.17 9.28
CA ARG A 20 15.90 -2.62 9.76
C ARG A 20 15.12 -3.35 8.67
N ARG A 21 14.56 -4.51 9.04
CA ARG A 21 13.60 -5.20 8.18
C ARG A 21 12.32 -4.38 8.03
N VAL A 22 11.70 -4.44 6.86
CA VAL A 22 10.47 -3.70 6.58
C VAL A 22 9.38 -4.66 6.13
N LEU A 23 8.22 -4.55 6.74
CA LEU A 23 6.99 -5.21 6.32
C LEU A 23 6.16 -4.20 5.51
N VAL A 24 5.74 -4.57 4.31
CA VAL A 24 5.02 -3.68 3.40
C VAL A 24 3.62 -4.21 3.15
N ASP A 25 2.62 -3.36 3.33
CA ASP A 25 1.25 -3.53 2.85
C ASP A 25 1.10 -2.67 1.59
N ALA A 26 1.05 -3.33 0.42
CA ALA A 26 1.14 -2.65 -0.87
C ALA A 26 -0.17 -2.00 -1.35
N HIS A 27 -1.28 -2.20 -0.66
CA HIS A 27 -2.58 -1.70 -1.10
C HIS A 27 -3.43 -1.27 0.09
N VAL A 28 -3.37 0.00 0.42
CA VAL A 28 -4.09 0.55 1.57
C VAL A 28 -4.88 1.79 1.18
N HIS A 29 -6.12 1.86 1.65
CA HIS A 29 -6.98 3.03 1.54
C HIS A 29 -7.27 3.61 2.92
N LEU A 30 -7.18 4.94 3.06
CA LEU A 30 -7.64 5.66 4.23
C LEU A 30 -9.01 6.31 3.90
N HIS A 31 -10.07 5.52 4.06
CA HIS A 31 -11.43 5.98 3.78
C HIS A 31 -11.92 7.02 4.80
N ALA A 32 -12.79 7.95 4.35
CA ALA A 32 -13.36 8.99 5.22
C ALA A 32 -14.17 8.43 6.42
N CYS A 33 -14.67 7.20 6.33
CA CYS A 33 -15.38 6.55 7.43
C CYS A 33 -14.46 5.90 8.47
N PHE A 34 -13.13 5.95 8.27
CA PHE A 34 -12.16 5.41 9.22
C PHE A 34 -11.82 6.46 10.28
N GLU A 35 -11.75 6.03 11.51
CA GLU A 35 -11.12 6.79 12.58
C GLU A 35 -9.60 6.64 12.45
N LEU A 36 -8.89 7.76 12.33
CA LEU A 36 -7.45 7.77 12.04
C LEU A 36 -6.64 7.06 13.13
N ARG A 37 -6.99 7.28 14.41
CA ARG A 37 -6.34 6.59 15.53
C ARG A 37 -6.48 5.08 15.40
N THR A 38 -7.71 4.57 15.23
CA THR A 38 -7.97 3.13 15.05
C THR A 38 -7.17 2.57 13.88
N PHE A 39 -7.06 3.31 12.77
CA PHE A 39 -6.29 2.92 11.59
C PHE A 39 -4.79 2.78 11.92
N LEU A 40 -4.18 3.80 12.52
CA LEU A 40 -2.75 3.82 12.81
C LEU A 40 -2.36 2.82 13.93
N ASP A 41 -3.11 2.78 15.01
CA ASP A 41 -2.87 1.84 16.13
C ASP A 41 -2.99 0.39 15.67
N SER A 42 -4.01 0.10 14.85
CA SER A 42 -4.20 -1.24 14.30
C SER A 42 -3.09 -1.62 13.34
N ALA A 43 -2.67 -0.72 12.47
CA ALA A 43 -1.57 -0.96 11.53
C ALA A 43 -0.27 -1.29 12.29
N ALA A 44 0.11 -0.47 13.28
CA ALA A 44 1.30 -0.71 14.10
C ALA A 44 1.24 -2.05 14.85
N ALA A 45 0.08 -2.37 15.46
CA ALA A 45 -0.12 -3.62 16.16
C ALA A 45 -0.12 -4.83 15.21
N ASN A 46 -0.67 -4.69 13.98
CA ASN A 46 -0.70 -5.76 12.99
C ASN A 46 0.70 -6.07 12.47
N PHE A 47 1.49 -5.05 12.12
CA PHE A 47 2.89 -5.24 11.69
C PHE A 47 3.74 -5.86 12.79
N ARG A 48 3.62 -5.41 14.04
CA ARG A 48 4.34 -6.00 15.18
C ARG A 48 4.00 -7.49 15.32
N ARG A 49 2.73 -7.87 15.35
CA ARG A 49 2.30 -9.28 15.41
C ARG A 49 2.78 -10.09 14.22
N ALA A 50 2.80 -9.50 13.02
CA ALA A 50 3.33 -10.16 11.84
C ALA A 50 4.83 -10.41 11.96
N ALA A 51 5.62 -9.42 12.41
CA ALA A 51 7.05 -9.56 12.65
C ALA A 51 7.35 -10.66 13.66
N GLU A 52 6.66 -10.65 14.80
CA GLU A 52 6.76 -11.68 15.85
C GLU A 52 6.46 -13.08 15.29
N HIS A 53 5.35 -13.22 14.55
CA HIS A 53 4.91 -14.51 13.99
C HIS A 53 5.90 -15.11 12.99
N ILE A 54 6.61 -14.29 12.23
CA ILE A 54 7.59 -14.75 11.22
C ILE A 54 9.03 -14.68 11.70
N GLY A 55 9.25 -14.36 12.97
CA GLY A 55 10.56 -14.36 13.63
C GLY A 55 11.47 -13.20 13.22
N LEU A 56 10.89 -12.01 12.92
CA LEU A 56 11.68 -10.80 12.65
C LEU A 56 11.98 -10.02 13.93
N PRO A 57 13.06 -9.19 13.94
CA PRO A 57 13.40 -8.34 15.08
C PRO A 57 12.26 -7.39 15.48
N GLY A 58 12.17 -7.08 16.78
CA GLY A 58 11.14 -6.21 17.34
C GLY A 58 11.16 -4.76 16.85
N ASP A 59 12.26 -4.32 16.24
CA ASP A 59 12.41 -3.01 15.63
C ASP A 59 12.04 -2.98 14.12
N THR A 60 11.43 -4.05 13.61
CA THR A 60 10.92 -4.13 12.23
C THR A 60 9.92 -3.00 11.97
N LEU A 61 10.13 -2.26 10.86
CA LEU A 61 9.25 -1.15 10.48
C LEU A 61 8.05 -1.65 9.66
N GLY A 62 6.88 -1.06 9.93
CA GLY A 62 5.70 -1.19 9.08
C GLY A 62 5.66 -0.09 8.02
N CYS A 63 5.33 -0.45 6.78
CA CYS A 63 5.21 0.44 5.64
C CYS A 63 3.86 0.23 4.95
N LEU A 64 3.06 1.30 4.82
CA LEU A 64 1.78 1.33 4.17
C LEU A 64 1.90 2.07 2.83
N CYS A 65 1.61 1.41 1.70
CA CYS A 65 1.44 2.10 0.42
C CYS A 65 0.00 2.62 0.36
N LEU A 66 -0.16 3.93 0.64
CA LEU A 66 -1.46 4.57 0.65
C LEU A 66 -1.84 4.97 -0.78
N VAL A 67 -2.79 4.27 -1.36
CA VAL A 67 -3.25 4.50 -2.73
C VAL A 67 -4.56 5.28 -2.71
N ASP A 68 -4.45 6.59 -2.86
CA ASP A 68 -5.60 7.49 -2.91
C ASP A 68 -6.39 7.31 -4.21
N PHE A 69 -7.71 7.48 -4.15
CA PHE A 69 -8.58 7.49 -5.32
C PHE A 69 -9.71 8.52 -5.15
N GLY A 70 -10.26 8.97 -6.28
CA GLY A 70 -11.28 10.00 -6.27
C GLY A 70 -10.75 11.36 -5.78
N PRO A 71 -11.60 12.25 -5.25
CA PRO A 71 -11.25 13.62 -4.90
C PRO A 71 -10.45 13.74 -3.59
N ARG A 72 -10.55 12.77 -2.69
CA ARG A 72 -9.84 12.81 -1.41
C ARG A 72 -8.42 12.32 -1.54
N LEU A 73 -7.47 13.15 -1.11
CA LEU A 73 -6.04 12.88 -1.12
C LEU A 73 -5.52 12.76 0.31
N ALA A 74 -5.79 11.61 0.94
CA ALA A 74 -5.47 11.38 2.35
C ALA A 74 -3.96 11.50 2.65
N PHE A 75 -3.09 11.13 1.71
CA PHE A 75 -1.66 11.35 1.86
C PHE A 75 -1.30 12.83 1.92
N VAL A 76 -1.91 13.66 1.05
CA VAL A 76 -1.68 15.11 1.02
C VAL A 76 -2.21 15.75 2.29
N GLU A 77 -3.44 15.40 2.73
CA GLU A 77 -4.03 15.87 3.99
C GLU A 77 -3.12 15.61 5.20
N LEU A 78 -2.48 14.43 5.26
CA LEU A 78 -1.53 14.09 6.31
C LEU A 78 -0.22 14.87 6.17
N ARG A 79 0.28 15.06 4.94
CA ARG A 79 1.51 15.81 4.67
C ARG A 79 1.39 17.28 5.06
N GLU A 80 0.24 17.91 4.81
CA GLU A 80 -0.04 19.30 5.20
C GLU A 80 -0.02 19.50 6.72
N ARG A 81 -0.21 18.42 7.49
CA ARG A 81 -0.13 18.41 8.95
C ARG A 81 1.25 18.01 9.48
N ALA A 82 2.29 18.02 8.64
CA ALA A 82 3.63 17.64 9.07
C ALA A 82 4.15 18.50 10.24
N GLY A 83 4.75 17.85 11.23
CA GLY A 83 5.19 18.47 12.48
C GLY A 83 4.10 18.53 13.56
N ALA A 84 2.85 18.22 13.24
CA ALA A 84 1.75 18.24 14.19
C ALA A 84 1.29 16.84 14.61
N GLU A 85 0.64 16.78 15.76
CA GLU A 85 -0.13 15.62 16.17
C GLU A 85 -1.38 15.48 15.27
N VAL A 86 -1.55 14.31 14.66
CA VAL A 86 -2.66 14.05 13.74
C VAL A 86 -3.83 13.35 14.42
N CYS A 87 -3.55 12.59 15.46
CA CYS A 87 -4.51 11.99 16.38
C CYS A 87 -3.75 11.46 17.60
N ASP A 88 -4.41 11.40 18.74
CA ASP A 88 -3.96 10.91 20.07
C ASP A 88 -2.58 10.23 20.09
N GLY A 89 -1.53 11.02 20.31
CA GLY A 89 -0.16 10.56 20.43
C GLY A 89 0.55 10.24 19.12
N TRP A 90 -0.08 10.37 17.94
CA TRP A 90 0.56 10.19 16.64
C TRP A 90 0.94 11.53 16.00
N THR A 91 2.22 11.69 15.73
CA THR A 91 2.79 12.85 15.01
C THR A 91 3.21 12.41 13.60
N VAL A 92 2.95 13.24 12.59
CA VAL A 92 3.42 13.03 11.22
C VAL A 92 4.65 13.90 10.95
N GLY A 93 5.67 13.31 10.33
CA GLY A 93 6.87 13.99 9.87
C GLY A 93 7.13 13.76 8.39
N THR A 94 7.72 14.77 7.74
CA THR A 94 8.25 14.67 6.38
C THR A 94 9.59 13.94 6.36
N LEU A 95 9.93 13.38 5.21
CA LEU A 95 11.21 12.76 4.92
C LEU A 95 11.91 13.49 3.76
N ASP A 96 13.11 13.04 3.36
CA ASP A 96 13.92 13.68 2.32
C ASP A 96 13.38 13.45 0.89
N GLU A 97 12.13 13.03 0.76
CA GLU A 97 11.41 12.85 -0.49
C GLU A 97 9.92 13.20 -0.31
N GLU A 98 9.26 13.60 -1.41
CA GLU A 98 7.87 14.04 -1.35
C GLU A 98 6.87 12.89 -1.19
N SER A 99 7.24 11.70 -1.63
CA SER A 99 6.36 10.54 -1.70
C SER A 99 6.33 9.70 -0.42
N SER A 100 6.90 10.22 0.68
CA SER A 100 6.97 9.48 1.96
C SER A 100 6.70 10.35 3.17
N LEU A 101 6.08 9.76 4.17
CA LEU A 101 5.87 10.31 5.51
C LEU A 101 6.29 9.28 6.56
N CYS A 102 6.75 9.78 7.71
CA CYS A 102 6.96 8.98 8.90
C CYS A 102 5.95 9.37 9.97
N LEU A 103 5.15 8.42 10.44
CA LEU A 103 4.30 8.61 11.59
C LEU A 103 4.96 8.00 12.81
N THR A 104 5.01 8.76 13.89
CA THR A 104 5.64 8.33 15.16
C THR A 104 4.65 8.51 16.28
N ARG A 105 4.45 7.45 17.07
CA ARG A 105 3.61 7.49 18.27
C ARG A 105 4.49 7.77 19.50
N THR A 106 3.88 8.33 20.55
CA THR A 106 4.57 8.73 21.79
C THR A 106 5.29 7.57 22.50
N ASP A 107 4.87 6.33 22.31
CA ASP A 107 5.56 5.13 22.83
C ASP A 107 6.73 4.64 21.95
N GLY A 108 7.07 5.38 20.89
CA GLY A 108 8.15 5.04 19.96
C GLY A 108 7.75 4.17 18.78
N ALA A 109 6.48 3.73 18.68
CA ALA A 109 6.00 3.01 17.49
C ALA A 109 6.11 3.90 16.25
N ARG A 110 6.54 3.32 15.12
CA ARG A 110 6.75 4.05 13.87
C ARG A 110 6.12 3.33 12.69
N LEU A 111 5.53 4.12 11.78
CA LEU A 111 4.99 3.66 10.50
C LEU A 111 5.54 4.54 9.38
N LEU A 112 5.91 3.92 8.27
CA LEU A 112 6.18 4.60 7.01
C LEU A 112 4.89 4.64 6.19
N LEU A 113 4.60 5.79 5.60
CA LEU A 113 3.49 5.96 4.68
C LEU A 113 4.05 6.39 3.33
N LEU A 114 3.78 5.62 2.27
CA LEU A 114 4.21 5.93 0.91
C LEU A 114 3.00 6.35 0.09
N ALA A 115 3.18 7.44 -0.66
CA ALA A 115 2.15 7.95 -1.57
C ALA A 115 1.92 7.02 -2.75
N GLY A 116 0.67 6.99 -3.22
CA GLY A 116 0.28 6.28 -4.42
C GLY A 116 -1.11 6.70 -4.89
N GLN A 117 -1.54 6.08 -5.97
CA GLN A 117 -2.87 6.28 -6.54
C GLN A 117 -3.45 4.96 -7.04
N GLN A 118 -4.72 4.70 -6.75
CA GLN A 118 -5.51 3.73 -7.49
C GLN A 118 -6.18 4.43 -8.67
N ILE A 119 -5.90 3.96 -9.87
CA ILE A 119 -6.37 4.50 -11.14
C ILE A 119 -7.42 3.54 -11.70
N HIS A 120 -8.61 4.06 -12.03
CA HIS A 120 -9.67 3.28 -12.68
C HIS A 120 -9.51 3.36 -14.19
N THR A 121 -9.22 2.22 -14.82
CA THR A 121 -9.03 2.18 -16.28
C THR A 121 -10.34 2.16 -17.04
N GLY A 122 -10.35 2.62 -18.28
CA GLY A 122 -11.51 2.56 -19.17
C GLY A 122 -11.98 1.12 -19.50
N ASP A 123 -11.12 0.14 -19.24
CA ASP A 123 -11.42 -1.29 -19.41
C ASP A 123 -12.14 -1.91 -18.19
N GLY A 124 -12.42 -1.12 -17.15
CA GLY A 124 -13.03 -1.59 -15.90
C GLY A 124 -12.06 -2.40 -15.02
N LEU A 125 -10.75 -2.16 -15.18
CA LEU A 125 -9.68 -2.66 -14.34
C LEU A 125 -9.13 -1.54 -13.46
N GLU A 126 -8.16 -1.85 -12.63
CA GLU A 126 -7.46 -0.89 -11.78
C GLU A 126 -5.96 -1.04 -11.93
N VAL A 127 -5.24 0.07 -11.76
CA VAL A 127 -3.79 0.11 -11.66
C VAL A 127 -3.43 0.90 -10.40
N LEU A 128 -2.57 0.34 -9.58
CA LEU A 128 -1.96 1.03 -8.45
C LEU A 128 -0.65 1.65 -8.94
N ALA A 129 -0.55 2.97 -8.90
CA ALA A 129 0.72 3.68 -9.00
C ALA A 129 1.30 3.78 -7.59
N LEU A 130 2.45 3.16 -7.33
CA LEU A 130 3.05 3.07 -6.00
C LEU A 130 4.32 3.91 -5.89
N ALA A 131 4.57 4.43 -4.70
CA ALA A 131 5.77 5.20 -4.35
C ALA A 131 5.92 6.48 -5.20
N THR A 132 4.81 7.20 -5.41
CA THR A 132 4.77 8.45 -6.19
C THR A 132 3.65 9.37 -5.71
N THR A 133 3.90 10.68 -5.75
CA THR A 133 2.87 11.73 -5.57
C THR A 133 2.25 12.16 -6.90
N GLN A 134 2.80 11.70 -8.02
CA GLN A 134 2.27 12.04 -9.34
C GLN A 134 0.86 11.48 -9.53
N ARG A 135 0.00 12.28 -10.18
CA ARG A 135 -1.40 11.91 -10.43
C ARG A 135 -1.61 11.52 -11.88
N PHE A 136 -2.43 10.50 -12.07
CA PHE A 136 -2.75 9.91 -13.37
C PHE A 136 -4.26 9.97 -13.61
N GLN A 137 -4.64 10.20 -14.86
CA GLN A 137 -6.04 10.31 -15.27
C GLN A 137 -6.72 8.94 -15.29
N ASP A 138 -7.93 8.87 -14.75
CA ASP A 138 -8.83 7.72 -14.90
C ASP A 138 -9.37 7.61 -16.35
N GLY A 139 -9.95 6.44 -16.69
CA GLY A 139 -10.62 6.20 -17.96
C GLY A 139 -9.70 5.83 -19.14
N VAL A 140 -8.39 5.81 -18.94
CA VAL A 140 -7.43 5.34 -19.95
C VAL A 140 -7.36 3.81 -19.94
N GLY A 141 -7.05 3.16 -21.09
CA GLY A 141 -6.93 1.70 -21.15
C GLY A 141 -5.77 1.17 -20.31
N LEU A 142 -5.86 -0.12 -19.91
CA LEU A 142 -4.94 -0.76 -18.96
C LEU A 142 -3.47 -0.58 -19.34
N GLU A 143 -3.10 -0.99 -20.55
CA GLU A 143 -1.72 -0.99 -21.02
C GLU A 143 -1.14 0.44 -21.04
N ALA A 144 -1.89 1.41 -21.57
CA ALA A 144 -1.47 2.81 -21.62
C ALA A 144 -1.38 3.44 -20.22
N THR A 145 -2.23 3.04 -19.28
CA THR A 145 -2.16 3.48 -17.88
C THR A 145 -0.89 2.96 -17.22
N VAL A 146 -0.58 1.67 -17.38
CA VAL A 146 0.66 1.07 -16.86
C VAL A 146 1.88 1.76 -17.45
N ASP A 147 1.91 1.97 -18.78
CA ASP A 147 3.04 2.63 -19.45
C ASP A 147 3.28 4.05 -18.92
N ARG A 148 2.22 4.83 -18.68
CA ARG A 148 2.33 6.17 -18.08
C ARG A 148 2.88 6.14 -16.66
N VAL A 149 2.42 5.19 -15.84
CA VAL A 149 2.90 5.02 -14.46
C VAL A 149 4.38 4.67 -14.45
N LEU A 150 4.80 3.72 -15.30
CA LEU A 150 6.20 3.31 -15.42
C LEU A 150 7.10 4.41 -15.98
N ALA A 151 6.63 5.14 -16.99
CA ALA A 151 7.35 6.28 -17.57
C ALA A 151 7.58 7.41 -16.56
N ALA A 152 6.70 7.54 -15.57
CA ALA A 152 6.85 8.46 -14.46
C ALA A 152 7.83 7.99 -13.36
N GLY A 153 8.48 6.84 -13.53
CA GLY A 153 9.40 6.25 -12.56
C GLY A 153 8.71 5.64 -11.33
N ALA A 154 7.39 5.47 -11.37
CA ALA A 154 6.63 4.79 -10.33
C ALA A 154 6.55 3.27 -10.58
N LEU A 155 6.13 2.50 -9.59
CA LEU A 155 5.82 1.08 -9.76
C LEU A 155 4.33 0.93 -10.12
N ALA A 156 4.01 0.01 -11.04
CA ALA A 156 2.65 -0.29 -11.44
C ALA A 156 2.24 -1.67 -10.92
N ALA A 157 1.13 -1.75 -10.19
CA ALA A 157 0.57 -3.04 -9.80
C ALA A 157 -0.89 -3.15 -10.29
N VAL A 158 -1.25 -4.29 -10.89
CA VAL A 158 -2.63 -4.58 -11.29
C VAL A 158 -3.27 -5.45 -10.20
N PRO A 159 -4.17 -4.88 -9.37
CA PRO A 159 -4.71 -5.59 -8.23
C PRO A 159 -5.76 -6.63 -8.66
N TRP A 160 -5.73 -7.78 -8.01
CA TRP A 160 -6.80 -8.75 -8.13
C TRP A 160 -8.12 -8.15 -7.59
N GLY A 161 -9.22 -8.40 -8.29
CA GLY A 161 -10.55 -8.06 -7.83
C GLY A 161 -11.55 -9.12 -8.25
N PHE A 162 -12.56 -9.38 -7.40
CA PHE A 162 -13.58 -10.38 -7.72
C PHE A 162 -14.32 -10.02 -9.01
N GLY A 163 -14.29 -10.93 -9.97
CA GLY A 163 -14.87 -10.72 -11.29
C GLY A 163 -14.10 -9.78 -12.22
N LYS A 164 -13.11 -9.01 -11.72
CA LYS A 164 -12.36 -8.05 -12.55
C LYS A 164 -11.45 -8.72 -13.57
N TRP A 165 -10.88 -9.87 -13.24
CA TRP A 165 -9.99 -10.61 -14.14
C TRP A 165 -10.70 -11.70 -14.96
N TRP A 166 -12.01 -11.58 -15.16
CA TRP A 166 -12.77 -12.54 -15.94
C TRP A 166 -12.93 -12.09 -17.39
N LEU A 167 -13.10 -13.08 -18.31
CA LEU A 167 -13.39 -12.89 -19.73
C LEU A 167 -12.35 -11.98 -20.44
N GLY A 168 -12.80 -10.98 -21.18
CA GLY A 168 -11.99 -10.08 -21.97
C GLY A 168 -10.98 -9.28 -21.14
N ARG A 169 -11.33 -8.91 -19.90
CA ARG A 169 -10.43 -8.20 -18.98
C ARG A 169 -9.26 -9.08 -18.55
N GLY A 170 -9.51 -10.37 -18.24
CA GLY A 170 -8.44 -11.32 -17.94
C GLY A 170 -7.44 -11.49 -19.09
N ARG A 171 -7.93 -11.51 -20.35
CA ARG A 171 -7.04 -11.54 -21.53
C ARG A 171 -6.16 -10.30 -21.66
N ARG A 172 -6.65 -9.11 -21.27
CA ARG A 172 -5.82 -7.89 -21.24
C ARG A 172 -4.72 -7.99 -20.19
N VAL A 173 -5.08 -8.45 -18.99
CA VAL A 173 -4.08 -8.67 -17.92
C VAL A 173 -3.05 -9.73 -18.36
N ALA A 174 -3.47 -10.82 -19.03
CA ALA A 174 -2.56 -11.82 -19.57
C ALA A 174 -1.55 -11.23 -20.56
N ARG A 175 -2.02 -10.43 -21.55
CA ARG A 175 -1.11 -9.76 -22.51
C ARG A 175 -0.10 -8.82 -21.83
N LEU A 176 -0.55 -8.11 -20.79
CA LEU A 176 0.34 -7.24 -20.02
C LEU A 176 1.40 -8.05 -19.27
N ILE A 177 1.02 -9.19 -18.68
CA ILE A 177 1.96 -10.13 -18.05
C ILE A 177 2.94 -10.71 -19.07
N GLU A 178 2.47 -11.08 -20.26
CA GLU A 178 3.33 -11.60 -21.36
C GLU A 178 4.38 -10.58 -21.80
N ARG A 179 4.03 -9.29 -21.82
CA ARG A 179 4.96 -8.19 -22.10
C ARG A 179 5.96 -7.97 -20.96
N ALA A 180 5.54 -8.22 -19.72
CA ALA A 180 6.34 -8.12 -18.49
C ALA A 180 7.25 -6.87 -18.41
N PRO A 181 6.75 -5.63 -18.57
CA PRO A 181 7.61 -4.46 -18.52
C PRO A 181 8.24 -4.33 -17.11
N PRO A 182 9.51 -3.89 -17.00
CA PRO A 182 10.17 -3.65 -15.73
C PRO A 182 9.35 -2.69 -14.85
N GLY A 183 9.11 -3.07 -13.58
CA GLY A 183 8.29 -2.29 -12.66
C GLY A 183 6.80 -2.65 -12.67
N LEU A 184 6.38 -3.62 -13.48
CA LEU A 184 5.05 -4.22 -13.42
C LEU A 184 4.99 -5.29 -12.33
N PHE A 185 3.89 -5.25 -11.59
CA PHE A 185 3.51 -6.24 -10.57
C PHE A 185 2.04 -6.61 -10.69
N LEU A 186 1.65 -7.75 -10.14
CA LEU A 186 0.25 -8.01 -9.80
C LEU A 186 0.03 -7.70 -8.33
N GLY A 187 -1.18 -7.24 -7.98
CA GLY A 187 -1.60 -7.09 -6.59
C GLY A 187 -2.44 -8.29 -6.15
N ASP A 188 -2.16 -8.84 -4.97
CA ASP A 188 -3.06 -9.79 -4.29
C ASP A 188 -3.62 -9.12 -3.05
N ASN A 189 -4.95 -9.11 -2.87
CA ASN A 189 -5.55 -8.46 -1.72
C ASN A 189 -6.04 -9.45 -0.66
N ALA A 190 -6.04 -9.00 0.59
CA ALA A 190 -6.50 -9.80 1.73
C ALA A 190 -7.98 -10.20 1.61
N GLY A 191 -8.76 -9.53 0.77
CA GLY A 191 -10.17 -9.85 0.50
C GLY A 191 -10.36 -11.10 -0.35
N ARG A 192 -9.34 -11.58 -1.09
CA ARG A 192 -9.44 -12.80 -1.88
C ARG A 192 -9.65 -14.02 -0.97
N PRO A 193 -10.67 -14.87 -1.22
CA PRO A 193 -10.99 -15.96 -0.30
C PRO A 193 -9.90 -17.04 -0.23
N GLU A 194 -9.70 -17.64 0.95
CA GLU A 194 -8.81 -18.76 1.18
C GLU A 194 -9.46 -19.77 2.16
N PRO A 195 -9.65 -21.04 1.77
CA PRO A 195 -9.45 -21.59 0.44
C PRO A 195 -10.40 -20.99 -0.61
N GLY A 196 -9.94 -20.94 -1.85
CA GLY A 196 -10.72 -20.42 -2.96
C GLY A 196 -9.94 -20.50 -4.28
N PRO A 197 -10.62 -20.33 -5.42
CA PRO A 197 -9.97 -20.44 -6.71
C PRO A 197 -8.87 -19.38 -6.86
N ARG A 198 -7.69 -19.82 -7.27
CA ARG A 198 -6.60 -18.96 -7.70
C ARG A 198 -6.74 -18.67 -9.18
N SER A 199 -6.57 -17.44 -9.59
CA SER A 199 -6.52 -17.11 -11.02
C SER A 199 -5.25 -17.69 -11.64
N GLY A 200 -5.34 -18.37 -12.78
CA GLY A 200 -4.17 -18.82 -13.54
C GLY A 200 -3.25 -17.69 -13.99
N LEU A 201 -3.72 -16.43 -13.93
CA LEU A 201 -2.87 -15.25 -14.19
C LEU A 201 -1.74 -15.07 -13.16
N PHE A 202 -1.90 -15.57 -11.94
CA PHE A 202 -0.79 -15.57 -10.96
C PHE A 202 0.28 -16.61 -11.33
N ASP A 203 -0.11 -17.71 -11.96
CA ASP A 203 0.83 -18.74 -12.41
C ASP A 203 1.57 -18.25 -13.65
N LEU A 204 0.85 -17.66 -14.63
CA LEU A 204 1.45 -16.99 -15.78
C LEU A 204 2.42 -15.86 -15.36
N ALA A 205 2.05 -15.07 -14.35
CA ALA A 205 2.93 -14.02 -13.82
C ALA A 205 4.23 -14.59 -13.26
N ALA A 206 4.15 -15.69 -12.49
CA ALA A 206 5.33 -16.38 -11.95
C ALA A 206 6.24 -16.91 -13.07
N GLU A 207 5.68 -17.49 -14.13
CA GLU A 207 6.41 -17.97 -15.32
C GLU A 207 7.12 -16.84 -16.07
N ARG A 208 6.54 -15.64 -16.08
CA ARG A 208 7.08 -14.45 -16.75
C ARG A 208 7.90 -13.54 -15.85
N GLY A 209 8.16 -13.94 -14.60
CA GLY A 209 8.92 -13.15 -13.63
C GLY A 209 8.20 -11.90 -13.11
N VAL A 210 6.87 -11.77 -13.36
CA VAL A 210 6.04 -10.71 -12.80
C VAL A 210 5.64 -11.10 -11.37
N ARG A 211 6.16 -10.36 -10.40
CA ARG A 211 5.95 -10.66 -8.98
C ARG A 211 4.61 -10.13 -8.49
N VAL A 212 4.15 -10.72 -7.38
CA VAL A 212 2.89 -10.36 -6.74
C VAL A 212 3.18 -9.55 -5.48
N LEU A 213 2.54 -8.38 -5.35
CA LEU A 213 2.60 -7.52 -4.17
C LEU A 213 1.29 -7.68 -3.37
N PRO A 214 1.33 -8.34 -2.21
CA PRO A 214 0.17 -8.44 -1.33
C PRO A 214 -0.16 -7.13 -0.64
N GLY A 215 -1.45 -6.87 -0.44
CA GLY A 215 -1.94 -5.74 0.34
C GLY A 215 -3.30 -6.01 0.96
N THR A 216 -3.70 -5.21 1.94
CA THR A 216 -4.94 -5.46 2.69
C THR A 216 -6.18 -5.03 1.95
N ASP A 217 -6.12 -3.99 1.13
CA ASP A 217 -7.25 -3.42 0.38
C ASP A 217 -8.50 -3.25 1.29
N PRO A 218 -8.40 -2.43 2.34
CA PRO A 218 -9.49 -2.29 3.30
C PRO A 218 -10.70 -1.62 2.65
N LEU A 219 -11.86 -2.31 2.71
CA LEU A 219 -13.12 -1.80 2.17
C LEU A 219 -13.68 -0.64 3.00
N PRO A 220 -14.54 0.26 2.42
CA PRO A 220 -15.06 1.46 3.09
C PRO A 220 -16.14 1.14 4.14
N PHE A 221 -15.77 0.35 5.14
CA PHE A 221 -16.55 0.05 6.34
C PHE A 221 -15.75 0.39 7.58
N ARG A 222 -16.32 1.05 8.59
CA ARG A 222 -15.61 1.45 9.83
C ARG A 222 -14.74 0.33 10.41
N ARG A 223 -15.25 -0.92 10.44
CA ARG A 223 -14.51 -2.09 10.94
C ARG A 223 -13.23 -2.40 10.15
N SER A 224 -13.16 -1.98 8.89
CA SER A 224 -11.99 -2.24 8.04
C SER A 224 -10.80 -1.34 8.37
N ALA A 225 -10.98 -0.28 9.17
CA ALA A 225 -9.89 0.52 9.71
C ALA A 225 -8.88 -0.32 10.51
N ALA A 226 -9.28 -1.47 11.04
CA ALA A 226 -8.42 -2.38 11.78
C ALA A 226 -7.62 -3.38 10.93
N LEU A 227 -7.71 -3.31 9.59
CA LEU A 227 -7.08 -4.29 8.69
C LEU A 227 -5.67 -3.94 8.21
N PRO A 228 -5.28 -2.66 8.00
CA PRO A 228 -3.96 -2.33 7.46
C PRO A 228 -2.84 -3.02 8.22
N GLY A 229 -1.83 -3.49 7.46
CA GLY A 229 -0.69 -4.22 8.01
C GLY A 229 -0.93 -5.69 8.36
N ARG A 230 -2.13 -6.26 8.10
CA ARG A 230 -2.43 -7.68 8.36
C ARG A 230 -1.99 -8.64 7.25
N TYR A 231 -1.76 -8.13 6.07
CA TYR A 231 -1.37 -8.89 4.90
C TYR A 231 -0.44 -8.05 4.04
N GLY A 232 0.68 -8.65 3.63
CA GLY A 232 1.70 -7.94 2.89
C GLY A 232 2.91 -8.80 2.63
N PHE A 233 4.06 -8.18 2.43
CA PHE A 233 5.32 -8.88 2.17
C PHE A 233 6.48 -8.30 2.97
N VAL A 234 7.50 -9.14 3.17
CA VAL A 234 8.79 -8.74 3.74
C VAL A 234 9.63 -8.17 2.62
N LEU A 235 10.10 -6.95 2.77
CA LEU A 235 11.07 -6.40 1.83
C LEU A 235 12.41 -7.13 2.02
N PRO A 236 13.02 -7.67 0.94
CA PRO A 236 14.23 -8.49 1.07
C PRO A 236 15.41 -7.71 1.66
N ASP A 237 15.57 -6.46 1.26
CA ASP A 237 16.60 -5.54 1.76
C ASP A 237 15.99 -4.37 2.53
N GLY A 238 16.77 -3.74 3.39
CA GLY A 238 16.35 -2.57 4.13
C GLY A 238 16.06 -1.36 3.23
N LEU A 239 15.16 -0.49 3.68
CA LEU A 239 14.93 0.80 3.05
C LEU A 239 15.92 1.85 3.59
N ASP A 240 16.25 2.83 2.74
CA ASP A 240 16.77 4.09 3.22
C ASP A 240 15.67 4.81 4.03
N PRO A 241 15.86 5.03 5.34
CA PRO A 241 14.82 5.61 6.18
C PRO A 241 14.50 7.07 5.84
N ARG A 242 15.38 7.75 5.11
CA ARG A 242 15.19 9.11 4.65
C ARG A 242 14.42 9.19 3.34
N ARG A 243 14.54 8.14 2.48
CA ARG A 243 13.94 8.05 1.15
C ARG A 243 13.30 6.67 0.91
N PRO A 244 12.32 6.28 1.75
CA PRO A 244 11.79 4.92 1.72
C PRO A 244 11.01 4.59 0.42
N ALA A 245 10.38 5.54 -0.25
CA ALA A 245 9.71 5.29 -1.53
C ALA A 245 10.71 5.01 -2.65
N GLU A 246 11.81 5.79 -2.73
CA GLU A 246 12.92 5.51 -3.65
C GLU A 246 13.55 4.14 -3.33
N GLY A 247 13.76 3.85 -2.03
CA GLY A 247 14.26 2.58 -1.55
C GLY A 247 13.37 1.41 -1.97
N LEU A 248 12.05 1.54 -1.80
CA LEU A 248 11.07 0.52 -2.22
C LEU A 248 11.16 0.25 -3.73
N ARG A 249 11.18 1.31 -4.55
CA ARG A 249 11.31 1.19 -6.01
C ARG A 249 12.58 0.45 -6.37
N ARG A 250 13.73 0.88 -5.83
CA ARG A 250 15.04 0.27 -6.11
C ARG A 250 15.06 -1.22 -5.74
N VAL A 251 14.62 -1.58 -4.54
CA VAL A 251 14.63 -2.96 -4.07
C VAL A 251 13.70 -3.84 -4.89
N LEU A 252 12.48 -3.37 -5.19
CA LEU A 252 11.52 -4.15 -5.98
C LEU A 252 11.92 -4.28 -7.46
N LEU A 253 12.57 -3.29 -8.05
CA LEU A 253 13.10 -3.39 -9.42
C LEU A 253 14.27 -4.36 -9.51
N ALA A 254 15.14 -4.38 -8.49
CA ALA A 254 16.30 -5.28 -8.43
C ALA A 254 15.95 -6.72 -8.02
N ALA A 255 14.82 -6.93 -7.34
CA ALA A 255 14.44 -8.24 -6.84
C ALA A 255 14.13 -9.22 -7.99
N THR A 256 14.72 -10.40 -7.96
CA THR A 256 14.47 -11.49 -8.93
C THR A 256 13.49 -12.54 -8.43
N ALA A 257 13.36 -12.68 -7.11
CA ALA A 257 12.46 -13.62 -6.47
C ALA A 257 11.18 -12.98 -5.95
N GLN A 258 10.13 -13.78 -5.80
CA GLN A 258 8.90 -13.37 -5.14
C GLN A 258 9.19 -13.00 -3.67
N PRO A 259 8.85 -11.78 -3.20
CA PRO A 259 9.01 -11.43 -1.79
C PRO A 259 8.22 -12.37 -0.87
N ARG A 260 8.78 -12.68 0.30
CA ARG A 260 8.12 -13.51 1.32
C ARG A 260 6.84 -12.82 1.78
N ILE A 261 5.71 -13.51 1.64
CA ILE A 261 4.40 -13.01 2.06
C ILE A 261 4.21 -13.26 3.56
N PHE A 262 3.57 -12.32 4.26
CA PHE A 262 3.09 -12.48 5.63
C PHE A 262 1.58 -12.28 5.72
N GLY A 263 0.98 -12.80 6.79
CA GLY A 263 -0.46 -12.69 7.04
C GLY A 263 -1.28 -13.72 6.26
N ARG A 264 -2.59 -13.51 6.25
CA ARG A 264 -3.55 -14.45 5.62
C ARG A 264 -4.68 -13.68 4.93
N ARG A 265 -5.20 -14.28 3.87
CA ARG A 265 -6.38 -13.80 3.17
C ARG A 265 -7.69 -14.09 3.93
N ALA A 266 -8.80 -13.55 3.43
CA ALA A 266 -10.10 -13.71 4.04
C ALA A 266 -10.59 -15.16 4.00
N ARG A 267 -11.25 -15.60 5.08
CA ARG A 267 -12.05 -16.83 5.03
C ARG A 267 -13.27 -16.64 4.13
N PRO A 268 -13.78 -17.71 3.46
CA PRO A 268 -14.89 -17.59 2.50
C PRO A 268 -16.14 -16.88 3.05
N LEU A 269 -16.54 -17.16 4.29
CA LEU A 269 -17.69 -16.49 4.93
C LEU A 269 -17.49 -14.97 5.06
N ARG A 270 -16.28 -14.54 5.40
CA ARG A 270 -15.96 -13.11 5.48
C ARG A 270 -16.02 -12.48 4.08
N PHE A 271 -15.45 -13.14 3.08
CA PHE A 271 -15.51 -12.69 1.69
C PHE A 271 -16.95 -12.51 1.23
N LEU A 272 -17.82 -13.51 1.42
CA LEU A 272 -19.23 -13.45 1.04
C LEU A 272 -19.95 -12.28 1.72
N ARG A 273 -19.78 -12.14 3.03
CA ARG A 273 -20.36 -11.01 3.77
C ARG A 273 -19.90 -9.66 3.21
N ASP A 274 -18.60 -9.50 2.97
CA ASP A 274 -18.03 -8.24 2.52
C ASP A 274 -18.48 -7.92 1.07
N GLN A 275 -18.61 -8.92 0.19
CA GLN A 275 -19.19 -8.75 -1.16
C GLN A 275 -20.67 -8.37 -1.11
N THR A 276 -21.47 -9.02 -0.27
CA THR A 276 -22.88 -8.67 -0.07
C THR A 276 -23.04 -7.23 0.40
N MET A 277 -22.26 -6.83 1.41
CA MET A 277 -22.30 -5.45 1.94
C MET A 277 -21.87 -4.41 0.91
N MET A 278 -20.86 -4.71 0.07
CA MET A 278 -20.44 -3.82 -1.01
C MET A 278 -21.52 -3.66 -2.08
N ASN A 279 -22.20 -4.77 -2.45
CA ASN A 279 -23.30 -4.73 -3.43
C ASN A 279 -24.49 -3.94 -2.88
N LEU A 280 -24.87 -4.15 -1.61
CA LEU A 280 -25.93 -3.38 -0.95
C LEU A 280 -25.58 -1.87 -0.90
N LYS A 281 -24.34 -1.53 -0.57
CA LYS A 281 -23.90 -0.12 -0.54
C LYS A 281 -23.98 0.53 -1.93
N LYS A 282 -23.61 -0.17 -3.00
CA LYS A 282 -23.75 0.31 -4.38
C LYS A 282 -25.22 0.51 -4.76
N TYR A 283 -26.08 -0.45 -4.38
CA TYR A 283 -27.51 -0.40 -4.68
C TYR A 283 -28.19 0.79 -3.98
N VAL A 284 -27.93 0.98 -2.68
CA VAL A 284 -28.47 2.11 -1.89
C VAL A 284 -27.90 3.45 -2.37
N GLY A 285 -26.60 3.51 -2.67
CA GLY A 285 -25.96 4.72 -3.21
C GLY A 285 -26.45 5.10 -4.61
N GLY A 286 -26.80 4.13 -5.46
CA GLY A 286 -27.39 4.34 -6.78
C GLY A 286 -28.89 4.74 -6.75
N LEU A 287 -29.58 4.53 -5.62
CA LEU A 287 -30.95 5.03 -5.42
C LEU A 287 -30.99 6.46 -4.86
N ALA A 288 -29.83 6.97 -4.39
CA ALA A 288 -29.71 8.32 -3.78
C ALA A 288 -29.05 9.34 -4.75
N ALA A 289 -28.69 8.91 -5.96
CA ALA A 289 -28.17 9.75 -7.03
C ALA A 289 -29.22 9.93 -8.13
#